data_cd12e0cac1177d9672296732d3227b94
#
_entry.id   cd12e0cac1177d9672296732d3227b94
#
_cell.length_a   1.000
_cell.length_b   1.000
_cell.length_c   1.000
_cell.angle_alpha   90.00
_cell.angle_beta   90.00
_cell.angle_gamma   90.00
#
_symmetry.space_group_name_H-M   'P 1'
#
loop_
_entity.id
_entity.type
_entity.pdbx_description
1 polymer ?
#
loop_
_entity_poly.entity_id
_entity_poly.type
_entity_poly.pdbx_seq_one_letter_code
_entity_poly.pdbx_strand_id
1 'polypeptide(L)'
;MKVVIKTKAILWVAFFTVLSSPLLVGAAPPDAAAGKVKAQTCFVCHGENGISISSDIPNLAAQPPLSITYQLIQFRGQQRKGGAMEALAVPLSDQDMRDIAAYYAALSPPPAKSGNVDKIAKGQQISSAQYCNSCHSPQLQGQKHIARLAGQSPEYLITQLKNIRSGARVDMDGTMGSAARGLSDDDIESLAAYAASLN
;
A
#
# COMPACT_ATOMS: atom_id res chain seq x y z
N MET A 1 -31.57 52.00 -73.02
CA MET A 1 -31.60 50.61 -72.51
C MET A 1 -30.80 50.63 -71.21
N LYS A 2 -31.44 50.64 -70.04
CA LYS A 2 -30.82 50.67 -68.74
C LYS A 2 -30.74 49.25 -68.17
N VAL A 3 -29.57 48.71 -68.01
CA VAL A 3 -29.33 47.38 -67.40
C VAL A 3 -29.30 47.55 -65.87
N VAL A 4 -30.24 46.92 -65.17
CA VAL A 4 -30.25 46.88 -63.68
C VAL A 4 -29.56 45.62 -63.24
N ILE A 5 -28.43 45.76 -62.63
CA ILE A 5 -27.71 44.65 -62.00
C ILE A 5 -28.23 44.47 -60.55
N LYS A 6 -28.91 43.34 -60.30
CA LYS A 6 -29.35 42.94 -58.95
C LYS A 6 -28.20 42.20 -58.26
N THR A 7 -27.58 42.85 -57.29
CA THR A 7 -26.61 42.25 -56.37
C THR A 7 -27.35 41.39 -55.31
N LYS A 8 -27.14 40.08 -55.32
CA LYS A 8 -27.62 39.18 -54.28
C LYS A 8 -26.56 39.19 -53.10
N ALA A 9 -27.00 39.69 -51.96
CA ALA A 9 -26.23 39.58 -50.74
C ALA A 9 -26.25 38.14 -50.22
N ILE A 10 -25.07 37.48 -50.15
CA ILE A 10 -24.91 36.16 -49.55
C ILE A 10 -24.60 36.39 -48.08
N LEU A 11 -25.54 36.02 -47.20
CA LEU A 11 -25.36 36.00 -45.76
C LEU A 11 -24.48 34.76 -45.42
N TRP A 12 -23.25 34.99 -44.98
CA TRP A 12 -22.41 33.95 -44.39
C TRP A 12 -22.82 33.78 -42.93
N VAL A 13 -23.52 32.68 -42.60
CA VAL A 13 -23.75 32.27 -41.23
C VAL A 13 -22.50 31.53 -40.76
N ALA A 14 -21.70 32.20 -39.93
CA ALA A 14 -20.54 31.57 -39.27
C ALA A 14 -21.03 30.60 -38.19
N PHE A 15 -20.96 29.32 -38.46
CA PHE A 15 -21.23 28.28 -37.49
C PHE A 15 -19.99 28.20 -36.54
N PHE A 16 -20.12 28.78 -35.36
CA PHE A 16 -19.12 28.61 -34.28
C PHE A 16 -19.34 27.24 -33.67
N THR A 17 -18.55 26.24 -34.09
CA THR A 17 -18.45 24.96 -33.41
C THR A 17 -17.61 25.14 -32.14
N VAL A 18 -18.31 25.18 -31.01
CA VAL A 18 -17.63 25.10 -29.70
C VAL A 18 -17.08 23.68 -29.54
N LEU A 19 -15.78 23.49 -29.78
CA LEU A 19 -15.08 22.26 -29.43
C LEU A 19 -15.02 22.20 -27.89
N SER A 20 -15.94 21.46 -27.29
CA SER A 20 -15.84 21.06 -25.90
C SER A 20 -14.73 20.01 -25.79
N SER A 21 -13.50 20.44 -25.45
CA SER A 21 -12.43 19.51 -25.08
C SER A 21 -12.83 18.78 -23.82
N PRO A 22 -12.80 17.43 -23.79
CA PRO A 22 -13.01 16.69 -22.56
C PRO A 22 -11.88 17.07 -21.60
N LEU A 23 -12.21 17.67 -20.46
CA LEU A 23 -11.28 17.83 -19.35
C LEU A 23 -10.86 16.42 -18.91
N LEU A 24 -9.62 16.04 -19.16
CA LEU A 24 -9.00 14.87 -18.55
C LEU A 24 -8.96 15.13 -17.04
N VAL A 25 -9.96 14.63 -16.33
CA VAL A 25 -9.98 14.64 -14.86
C VAL A 25 -8.94 13.61 -14.44
N GLY A 26 -7.70 14.03 -14.30
CA GLY A 26 -6.65 13.24 -13.67
C GLY A 26 -7.01 12.95 -12.21
N ALA A 27 -6.55 11.81 -11.67
CA ALA A 27 -6.71 11.53 -10.24
C ALA A 27 -6.09 12.66 -9.41
N ALA A 28 -6.80 13.10 -8.37
CA ALA A 28 -6.26 14.10 -7.46
C ALA A 28 -5.01 13.57 -6.74
N PRO A 29 -4.03 14.45 -6.38
CA PRO A 29 -2.91 14.02 -5.57
C PRO A 29 -3.40 13.48 -4.21
N PRO A 30 -2.63 12.56 -3.58
CA PRO A 30 -2.96 12.06 -2.26
C PRO A 30 -2.97 13.17 -1.21
N ASP A 31 -3.97 13.18 -0.33
CA ASP A 31 -4.14 14.15 0.76
C ASP A 31 -4.15 13.42 2.11
N ALA A 32 -3.10 13.63 2.91
CA ALA A 32 -2.95 13.01 4.22
C ALA A 32 -3.98 13.52 5.25
N ALA A 33 -4.45 14.77 5.13
CA ALA A 33 -5.46 15.31 6.04
C ALA A 33 -6.84 14.69 5.75
N ALA A 34 -7.22 14.58 4.48
CA ALA A 34 -8.40 13.83 4.07
C ALA A 34 -8.26 12.35 4.46
N GLY A 35 -7.07 11.76 4.31
CA GLY A 35 -6.74 10.40 4.72
C GLY A 35 -6.96 10.15 6.20
N LYS A 36 -6.56 11.09 7.07
CA LYS A 36 -6.82 10.98 8.53
C LYS A 36 -8.31 10.86 8.84
N VAL A 37 -9.14 11.67 8.19
CA VAL A 37 -10.61 11.62 8.38
C VAL A 37 -11.17 10.27 7.93
N LYS A 38 -10.74 9.77 6.79
CA LYS A 38 -11.20 8.49 6.22
C LYS A 38 -10.72 7.28 7.00
N ALA A 39 -9.54 7.37 7.64
CA ALA A 39 -8.93 6.31 8.43
C ALA A 39 -9.54 6.14 9.84
N GLN A 40 -10.53 6.94 10.26
CA GLN A 40 -11.09 6.87 11.62
C GLN A 40 -11.59 5.46 11.99
N THR A 41 -12.22 4.76 11.07
CA THR A 41 -12.65 3.37 11.28
C THR A 41 -11.49 2.38 11.39
N CYS A 42 -10.33 2.70 10.83
CA CYS A 42 -9.12 1.89 10.89
C CYS A 42 -8.42 2.02 12.26
N PHE A 43 -8.61 3.15 12.97
CA PHE A 43 -7.94 3.44 14.23
C PHE A 43 -8.27 2.43 15.34
N VAL A 44 -9.46 1.82 15.30
CA VAL A 44 -9.90 0.83 16.28
C VAL A 44 -8.93 -0.35 16.38
N CYS A 45 -8.35 -0.75 15.24
CA CYS A 45 -7.44 -1.90 15.16
C CYS A 45 -5.99 -1.48 14.95
N HIS A 46 -5.74 -0.50 14.08
CA HIS A 46 -4.38 -0.11 13.69
C HIS A 46 -3.81 1.06 14.51
N GLY A 47 -4.60 1.65 15.41
CA GLY A 47 -4.23 2.85 16.17
C GLY A 47 -4.28 4.13 15.31
N GLU A 48 -4.59 5.27 15.95
CA GLU A 48 -4.55 6.58 15.27
C GLU A 48 -3.12 6.92 14.80
N ASN A 49 -2.12 6.59 15.62
CA ASN A 49 -0.70 6.73 15.27
C ASN A 49 -0.17 5.63 14.35
N GLY A 50 -1.03 4.73 13.85
CA GLY A 50 -0.65 3.64 12.99
C GLY A 50 0.13 2.52 13.67
N ILE A 51 0.14 2.48 15.01
CA ILE A 51 0.76 1.42 15.82
C ILE A 51 -0.37 0.64 16.50
N SER A 52 -0.49 -0.63 16.13
CA SER A 52 -1.50 -1.52 16.70
C SER A 52 -1.17 -1.91 18.13
N ILE A 53 -2.21 -2.02 18.96
CA ILE A 53 -2.10 -2.61 20.31
C ILE A 53 -2.23 -4.15 20.29
N SER A 54 -2.69 -4.72 19.18
CA SER A 54 -2.85 -6.17 18.99
C SER A 54 -1.70 -6.72 18.15
N SER A 55 -1.08 -7.79 18.61
CA SER A 55 0.13 -8.33 17.98
C SER A 55 -0.14 -9.03 16.64
N ASP A 56 -1.38 -9.44 16.38
CA ASP A 56 -1.83 -10.06 15.12
C ASP A 56 -2.26 -9.04 14.05
N ILE A 57 -2.42 -7.79 14.44
CA ILE A 57 -2.79 -6.68 13.55
C ILE A 57 -1.55 -5.85 13.20
N PRO A 58 -1.32 -5.52 11.91
CA PRO A 58 -0.09 -4.85 11.52
C PRO A 58 -0.05 -3.37 11.91
N ASN A 59 1.16 -2.91 12.22
CA ASN A 59 1.47 -1.49 12.22
C ASN A 59 1.41 -0.94 10.79
N LEU A 60 0.78 0.22 10.62
CA LEU A 60 0.65 0.94 9.35
C LEU A 60 1.54 2.18 9.27
N ALA A 61 2.03 2.68 10.42
CA ALA A 61 2.89 3.86 10.49
C ALA A 61 4.17 3.69 9.66
N ALA A 62 4.51 4.73 8.91
CA ALA A 62 5.66 4.78 8.00
C ALA A 62 5.71 3.67 6.94
N GLN A 63 4.60 2.99 6.65
CA GLN A 63 4.53 2.09 5.50
C GLN A 63 4.60 2.90 4.20
N PRO A 64 5.33 2.43 3.18
CA PRO A 64 5.32 3.09 1.88
C PRO A 64 3.88 3.24 1.36
N PRO A 65 3.47 4.42 0.87
CA PRO A 65 2.06 4.67 0.54
C PRO A 65 1.53 3.73 -0.55
N LEU A 66 2.35 3.38 -1.53
CA LEU A 66 1.96 2.40 -2.55
C LEU A 66 1.77 0.99 -1.97
N SER A 67 2.51 0.63 -0.90
CA SER A 67 2.31 -0.65 -0.21
C SER A 67 0.93 -0.72 0.44
N ILE A 68 0.51 0.34 1.17
CA ILE A 68 -0.82 0.41 1.78
C ILE A 68 -1.91 0.37 0.70
N THR A 69 -1.80 1.23 -0.32
CA THR A 69 -2.76 1.28 -1.44
C THR A 69 -2.92 -0.08 -2.10
N TYR A 70 -1.81 -0.75 -2.37
CA TYR A 70 -1.79 -2.08 -2.97
C TYR A 70 -2.52 -3.12 -2.10
N GLN A 71 -2.27 -3.12 -0.78
CA GLN A 71 -2.95 -4.07 0.12
C GLN A 71 -4.46 -3.78 0.20
N LEU A 72 -4.88 -2.52 0.25
CA LEU A 72 -6.29 -2.16 0.24
C LEU A 72 -7.00 -2.59 -1.06
N ILE A 73 -6.34 -2.43 -2.21
CA ILE A 73 -6.85 -2.92 -3.49
C ILE A 73 -7.03 -4.45 -3.47
N GLN A 74 -6.04 -5.19 -2.92
CA GLN A 74 -6.13 -6.65 -2.82
C GLN A 74 -7.26 -7.11 -1.90
N PHE A 75 -7.49 -6.42 -0.78
CA PHE A 75 -8.62 -6.72 0.10
C PHE A 75 -9.95 -6.38 -0.57
N ARG A 76 -10.08 -5.21 -1.22
CA ARG A 76 -11.28 -4.82 -1.97
C ARG A 76 -11.61 -5.83 -3.07
N GLY A 77 -10.59 -6.30 -3.80
CA GLY A 77 -10.71 -7.31 -4.85
C GLY A 77 -10.78 -8.75 -4.34
N GLN A 78 -10.81 -8.98 -3.02
CA GLN A 78 -10.85 -10.30 -2.38
C GLN A 78 -9.67 -11.23 -2.76
N GLN A 79 -8.60 -10.67 -3.30
CA GLN A 79 -7.38 -11.40 -3.65
C GLN A 79 -6.52 -11.70 -2.42
N ARG A 80 -6.65 -10.89 -1.38
CA ARG A 80 -6.05 -11.13 -0.07
C ARG A 80 -7.16 -11.34 0.97
N LYS A 81 -7.04 -12.42 1.74
CA LYS A 81 -7.93 -12.70 2.87
C LYS A 81 -7.35 -12.10 4.15
N GLY A 82 -8.17 -11.40 4.90
CA GLY A 82 -7.79 -10.70 6.13
C GLY A 82 -8.96 -10.50 7.11
N GLY A 83 -10.01 -11.31 6.98
CA GLY A 83 -11.18 -11.24 7.83
C GLY A 83 -11.96 -9.93 7.66
N ALA A 84 -11.86 -9.00 8.63
CA ALA A 84 -12.57 -7.74 8.58
C ALA A 84 -12.10 -6.80 7.45
N MET A 85 -10.85 -6.94 6.97
CA MET A 85 -10.26 -6.00 6.02
C MET A 85 -10.95 -6.00 4.66
N GLU A 86 -11.49 -7.14 4.19
CA GLU A 86 -12.25 -7.20 2.94
C GLU A 86 -13.51 -6.32 3.01
N ALA A 87 -14.28 -6.44 4.10
CA ALA A 87 -15.49 -5.64 4.28
C ALA A 87 -15.18 -4.14 4.42
N LEU A 88 -14.08 -3.80 5.11
CA LEU A 88 -13.64 -2.41 5.31
C LEU A 88 -13.07 -1.78 4.03
N ALA A 89 -12.46 -2.56 3.14
CA ALA A 89 -11.88 -2.06 1.91
C ALA A 89 -12.90 -1.90 0.77
N VAL A 90 -13.99 -2.68 0.75
CA VAL A 90 -15.01 -2.64 -0.33
C VAL A 90 -15.57 -1.24 -0.60
N PRO A 91 -15.95 -0.42 0.40
CA PRO A 91 -16.53 0.90 0.15
C PRO A 91 -15.50 1.97 -0.26
N LEU A 92 -14.19 1.70 -0.20
CA LEU A 92 -13.16 2.69 -0.46
C LEU A 92 -12.97 2.93 -1.97
N SER A 93 -13.01 4.18 -2.38
CA SER A 93 -12.58 4.59 -3.71
C SER A 93 -11.04 4.52 -3.84
N ASP A 94 -10.52 4.56 -5.06
CA ASP A 94 -9.07 4.62 -5.28
C ASP A 94 -8.44 5.88 -4.66
N GLN A 95 -9.18 7.00 -4.63
CA GLN A 95 -8.70 8.22 -3.97
C GLN A 95 -8.67 8.05 -2.46
N ASP A 96 -9.70 7.43 -1.85
CA ASP A 96 -9.71 7.15 -0.41
C ASP A 96 -8.52 6.29 0.01
N MET A 97 -8.21 5.26 -0.76
CA MET A 97 -7.05 4.40 -0.50
C MET A 97 -5.73 5.16 -0.57
N ARG A 98 -5.57 6.06 -1.56
CA ARG A 98 -4.36 6.90 -1.68
C ARG A 98 -4.24 7.89 -0.53
N ASP A 99 -5.34 8.51 -0.11
CA ASP A 99 -5.36 9.49 1.00
C ASP A 99 -5.05 8.79 2.33
N ILE A 100 -5.69 7.65 2.63
CA ILE A 100 -5.40 6.83 3.81
C ILE A 100 -3.93 6.38 3.82
N ALA A 101 -3.41 5.97 2.66
CA ALA A 101 -2.01 5.57 2.52
C ALA A 101 -1.07 6.75 2.78
N ALA A 102 -1.38 7.94 2.29
CA ALA A 102 -0.60 9.15 2.55
C ALA A 102 -0.58 9.52 4.04
N TYR A 103 -1.72 9.38 4.73
CA TYR A 103 -1.81 9.61 6.16
C TYR A 103 -0.87 8.70 6.95
N TYR A 104 -0.99 7.38 6.80
CA TYR A 104 -0.16 6.43 7.55
C TYR A 104 1.32 6.50 7.17
N ALA A 105 1.64 6.79 5.91
CA ALA A 105 3.02 6.95 5.47
C ALA A 105 3.73 8.17 6.10
N ALA A 106 2.98 9.21 6.47
CA ALA A 106 3.51 10.41 7.10
C ALA A 106 3.76 10.26 8.62
N LEU A 107 3.29 9.17 9.23
CA LEU A 107 3.47 8.92 10.66
C LEU A 107 4.88 8.42 10.97
N SER A 108 5.34 8.68 12.19
CA SER A 108 6.62 8.16 12.69
C SER A 108 6.63 6.63 12.70
N PRO A 109 7.76 6.00 12.32
CA PRO A 109 7.83 4.55 12.31
C PRO A 109 7.63 3.96 13.70
N PRO A 110 7.16 2.69 13.80
CA PRO A 110 7.07 1.99 15.06
C PRO A 110 8.46 1.85 15.69
N PRO A 111 8.57 1.94 17.03
CA PRO A 111 9.86 1.74 17.71
C PRO A 111 10.35 0.30 17.54
N ALA A 112 11.66 0.13 17.49
CA ALA A 112 12.29 -1.17 17.55
C ALA A 112 11.86 -1.94 18.80
N LYS A 113 11.63 -3.24 18.65
CA LYS A 113 11.29 -4.14 19.77
C LYS A 113 12.52 -4.92 20.21
N SER A 114 12.73 -4.99 21.51
CA SER A 114 13.70 -5.92 22.08
C SER A 114 13.22 -7.36 21.89
N GLY A 115 14.16 -8.31 21.77
CA GLY A 115 13.84 -9.72 21.56
C GLY A 115 15.01 -10.62 21.92
N ASN A 116 14.87 -11.91 21.63
CA ASN A 116 15.94 -12.89 21.79
C ASN A 116 17.11 -12.57 20.85
N VAL A 117 18.28 -12.29 21.40
CA VAL A 117 19.46 -11.85 20.64
C VAL A 117 19.96 -12.89 19.64
N ASP A 118 19.84 -14.19 19.96
CA ASP A 118 20.27 -15.27 19.05
C ASP A 118 19.33 -15.37 17.84
N LYS A 119 18.02 -15.25 18.06
CA LYS A 119 17.03 -15.19 16.97
C LYS A 119 17.23 -13.94 16.11
N ILE A 120 17.50 -12.79 16.70
CA ILE A 120 17.78 -11.55 15.95
C ILE A 120 19.02 -11.73 15.07
N ALA A 121 20.11 -12.25 15.62
CA ALA A 121 21.34 -12.49 14.88
C ALA A 121 21.14 -13.53 13.75
N LYS A 122 20.45 -14.63 14.04
CA LYS A 122 20.08 -15.63 13.01
C LYS A 122 19.21 -15.02 11.92
N GLY A 123 18.19 -14.23 12.28
CA GLY A 123 17.29 -13.56 11.34
C GLY A 123 18.03 -12.59 10.42
N GLN A 124 19.00 -11.84 10.94
CA GLN A 124 19.87 -10.97 10.15
C GLN A 124 20.68 -11.76 9.12
N GLN A 125 21.26 -12.90 9.51
CA GLN A 125 22.02 -13.77 8.60
C GLN A 125 21.11 -14.32 7.48
N ILE A 126 19.92 -14.81 7.83
CA ILE A 126 18.95 -15.33 6.87
C ILE A 126 18.49 -14.22 5.92
N SER A 127 18.16 -13.03 6.45
CA SER A 127 17.73 -11.87 5.65
C SER A 127 18.79 -11.48 4.61
N SER A 128 20.06 -11.56 4.97
CA SER A 128 21.18 -11.28 4.05
C SER A 128 21.37 -12.41 3.04
N ALA A 129 21.34 -13.65 3.46
CA ALA A 129 21.55 -14.82 2.61
C ALA A 129 20.40 -15.03 1.58
N GLN A 130 19.17 -14.69 1.95
CA GLN A 130 17.98 -14.76 1.11
C GLN A 130 17.69 -13.45 0.36
N TYR A 131 18.57 -12.46 0.44
CA TYR A 131 18.44 -11.15 -0.23
C TYR A 131 17.14 -10.40 0.08
N CYS A 132 16.57 -10.57 1.27
CA CYS A 132 15.31 -9.89 1.65
C CYS A 132 15.44 -8.35 1.55
N ASN A 133 16.63 -7.84 1.90
CA ASN A 133 16.96 -6.42 1.85
C ASN A 133 17.06 -5.84 0.43
N SER A 134 17.18 -6.66 -0.61
CA SER A 134 17.21 -6.16 -2.00
C SER A 134 15.86 -5.56 -2.40
N CYS A 135 14.76 -6.14 -1.96
CA CYS A 135 13.41 -5.66 -2.21
C CYS A 135 12.89 -4.79 -1.06
N HIS A 136 13.06 -5.24 0.20
CA HIS A 136 12.54 -4.54 1.37
C HIS A 136 13.43 -3.38 1.84
N SER A 137 14.49 -3.03 1.10
CA SER A 137 15.50 -2.01 1.41
C SER A 137 16.50 -2.44 2.51
N PRO A 138 17.69 -1.82 2.62
CA PRO A 138 18.79 -2.32 3.46
C PRO A 138 18.45 -2.54 4.95
N GLN A 139 17.57 -1.70 5.51
CA GLN A 139 17.09 -1.82 6.89
C GLN A 139 15.63 -2.26 6.97
N LEU A 140 15.15 -2.94 5.95
CA LEU A 140 13.78 -3.47 5.85
C LEU A 140 12.69 -2.39 5.98
N GLN A 141 12.99 -1.13 5.64
CA GLN A 141 12.05 -0.01 5.72
C GLN A 141 11.04 0.03 4.57
N GLY A 142 11.18 -0.86 3.59
CA GLY A 142 10.30 -0.93 2.43
C GLY A 142 10.55 0.15 1.39
N GLN A 143 9.93 0.00 0.23
CA GLN A 143 9.99 0.98 -0.85
C GLN A 143 8.86 0.75 -1.86
N LYS A 144 8.32 1.79 -2.46
CA LYS A 144 7.26 1.67 -3.47
C LYS A 144 6.08 0.83 -2.94
N HIS A 145 5.75 -0.28 -3.61
CA HIS A 145 4.71 -1.23 -3.19
C HIS A 145 5.24 -2.33 -2.24
N ILE A 146 6.54 -2.37 -2.00
CA ILE A 146 7.18 -3.33 -1.08
C ILE A 146 7.04 -2.83 0.35
N ALA A 147 6.51 -3.67 1.22
CA ALA A 147 6.20 -3.31 2.59
C ALA A 147 7.44 -3.02 3.46
N ARG A 148 7.28 -2.08 4.39
CA ARG A 148 8.17 -1.92 5.53
C ARG A 148 7.97 -3.09 6.50
N LEU A 149 9.05 -3.76 6.87
CA LEU A 149 9.07 -4.83 7.87
C LEU A 149 9.71 -4.36 9.19
N ALA A 150 10.60 -3.37 9.14
CA ALA A 150 11.25 -2.78 10.32
C ALA A 150 10.20 -2.26 11.32
N GLY A 151 10.34 -2.65 12.60
CA GLY A 151 9.40 -2.29 13.67
C GLY A 151 8.02 -2.95 13.60
N GLN A 152 7.79 -3.86 12.66
CA GLN A 152 6.52 -4.57 12.57
C GLN A 152 6.34 -5.59 13.71
N SER A 153 5.09 -5.95 14.01
CA SER A 153 4.77 -7.00 14.98
C SER A 153 5.38 -8.35 14.57
N PRO A 154 6.17 -9.01 15.45
CA PRO A 154 6.73 -10.33 15.16
C PRO A 154 5.63 -11.36 14.85
N GLU A 155 4.56 -11.38 15.63
CA GLU A 155 3.46 -12.34 15.50
C GLU A 155 2.74 -12.17 14.17
N TYR A 156 2.52 -10.91 13.77
CA TYR A 156 1.96 -10.61 12.46
C TYR A 156 2.90 -11.07 11.33
N LEU A 157 4.21 -10.80 11.44
CA LEU A 157 5.19 -11.22 10.43
C LEU A 157 5.26 -12.74 10.31
N ILE A 158 5.27 -13.47 11.44
CA ILE A 158 5.26 -14.94 11.47
C ILE A 158 4.03 -15.47 10.74
N THR A 159 2.86 -14.96 11.09
CA THR A 159 1.60 -15.36 10.45
C THR A 159 1.62 -15.09 8.95
N GLN A 160 2.09 -13.90 8.53
CA GLN A 160 2.12 -13.55 7.11
C GLN A 160 3.12 -14.39 6.32
N LEU A 161 4.32 -14.63 6.86
CA LEU A 161 5.32 -15.48 6.18
C LEU A 161 4.84 -16.92 6.06
N LYS A 162 4.19 -17.47 7.09
CA LYS A 162 3.57 -18.80 7.03
C LYS A 162 2.46 -18.88 5.98
N ASN A 163 1.61 -17.85 5.92
CA ASN A 163 0.54 -17.78 4.92
C ASN A 163 1.07 -17.64 3.50
N ILE A 164 2.15 -16.87 3.31
CA ILE A 164 2.81 -16.74 2.00
C ILE A 164 3.48 -18.06 1.61
N ARG A 165 4.21 -18.70 2.53
CA ARG A 165 4.87 -19.99 2.29
C ARG A 165 3.89 -21.09 1.90
N SER A 166 2.72 -21.12 2.53
CA SER A 166 1.67 -22.13 2.25
C SER A 166 0.81 -21.80 1.03
N GLY A 167 0.92 -20.58 0.47
CA GLY A 167 0.05 -20.12 -0.60
C GLY A 167 -1.34 -19.61 -0.13
N ALA A 168 -1.61 -19.58 1.18
CA ALA A 168 -2.84 -19.00 1.73
C ALA A 168 -2.92 -17.47 1.52
N ARG A 169 -1.75 -16.82 1.41
CA ARG A 169 -1.60 -15.44 0.95
C ARG A 169 -0.71 -15.41 -0.29
N VAL A 170 -1.24 -14.88 -1.38
CA VAL A 170 -0.52 -14.77 -2.66
C VAL A 170 -0.12 -13.31 -2.87
N ASP A 171 1.08 -13.09 -3.39
CA ASP A 171 1.54 -11.83 -3.96
C ASP A 171 1.35 -11.84 -5.48
N MET A 172 1.25 -10.65 -6.10
CA MET A 172 0.86 -10.54 -7.51
C MET A 172 1.84 -11.20 -8.49
N ASP A 173 3.12 -11.21 -8.16
CA ASP A 173 4.18 -11.71 -9.04
C ASP A 173 4.83 -13.02 -8.56
N GLY A 174 4.38 -13.56 -7.41
CA GLY A 174 4.89 -14.79 -6.83
C GLY A 174 6.30 -14.68 -6.22
N THR A 175 6.89 -13.47 -6.18
CA THR A 175 8.25 -13.25 -5.66
C THR A 175 8.37 -13.63 -4.20
N MET A 176 7.44 -13.13 -3.35
CA MET A 176 7.44 -13.47 -1.92
C MET A 176 7.13 -14.94 -1.66
N GLY A 177 6.21 -15.53 -2.45
CA GLY A 177 5.93 -16.98 -2.40
C GLY A 177 7.17 -17.82 -2.68
N SER A 178 7.97 -17.42 -3.67
CA SER A 178 9.24 -18.07 -3.99
C SER A 178 10.28 -17.90 -2.89
N ALA A 179 10.42 -16.69 -2.34
CA ALA A 179 11.37 -16.39 -1.26
C ALA A 179 11.04 -17.11 0.06
N ALA A 180 9.76 -17.29 0.37
CA ALA A 180 9.34 -17.94 1.62
C ALA A 180 9.32 -19.46 1.58
N ARG A 181 9.30 -20.08 0.39
CA ARG A 181 9.06 -21.53 0.20
C ARG A 181 10.01 -22.43 0.98
N GLY A 182 11.30 -22.05 1.08
CA GLY A 182 12.34 -22.85 1.74
C GLY A 182 12.54 -22.53 3.23
N LEU A 183 11.81 -21.57 3.79
CA LEU A 183 11.98 -21.15 5.18
C LEU A 183 11.38 -22.20 6.14
N SER A 184 12.13 -22.60 7.16
CA SER A 184 11.59 -23.35 8.31
C SER A 184 10.76 -22.41 9.22
N ASP A 185 10.01 -22.99 10.15
CA ASP A 185 9.31 -22.18 11.17
C ASP A 185 10.28 -21.39 12.04
N ASP A 186 11.43 -21.97 12.41
CA ASP A 186 12.45 -21.29 13.17
C ASP A 186 13.15 -20.16 12.39
N ASP A 187 13.29 -20.30 11.06
CA ASP A 187 13.78 -19.22 10.20
C ASP A 187 12.78 -18.07 10.13
N ILE A 188 11.49 -18.37 10.02
CA ILE A 188 10.41 -17.38 10.00
C ILE A 188 10.36 -16.61 11.32
N GLU A 189 10.47 -17.29 12.46
CA GLU A 189 10.51 -16.66 13.77
C GLU A 189 11.75 -15.77 13.95
N SER A 190 12.89 -16.23 13.46
CA SER A 190 14.16 -15.49 13.52
C SER A 190 14.11 -14.23 12.63
N LEU A 191 13.58 -14.34 11.40
CA LEU A 191 13.35 -13.20 10.50
C LEU A 191 12.40 -12.17 11.11
N ALA A 192 11.31 -12.64 11.74
CA ALA A 192 10.35 -11.76 12.41
C ALA A 192 10.98 -11.02 13.60
N ALA A 193 11.78 -11.71 14.42
CA ALA A 193 12.50 -11.09 15.52
C ALA A 193 13.49 -10.03 15.03
N TYR A 194 14.25 -10.33 13.97
CA TYR A 194 15.16 -9.38 13.35
C TYR A 194 14.44 -8.15 12.81
N ALA A 195 13.40 -8.34 12.00
CA ALA A 195 12.65 -7.22 11.42
C ALA A 195 12.03 -6.32 12.51
N ALA A 196 11.47 -6.92 13.57
CA ALA A 196 10.92 -6.18 14.70
C ALA A 196 11.97 -5.39 15.50
N SER A 197 13.23 -5.81 15.47
CA SER A 197 14.35 -5.13 16.18
C SER A 197 14.90 -3.91 15.43
N LEU A 198 14.43 -3.63 14.23
CA LEU A 198 14.83 -2.49 13.41
C LEU A 198 13.86 -1.31 13.54
N ASN A 199 14.35 -0.07 13.23
CA ASN A 199 13.57 1.16 13.15
C ASN A 199 13.35 1.60 11.70
#